data_d5acb6a0311a78037e560df793da62d8
#
_entry.id   d5acb6a0311a78037e560df793da62d8
#
_cell.length_a   1.000
_cell.length_b   1.000
_cell.length_c   1.000
_cell.angle_alpha   90.00
_cell.angle_beta   90.00
_cell.angle_gamma   90.00
#
_symmetry.space_group_name_H-M   'P 1'
#
loop_
_entity.id
_entity.type
_entity.pdbx_description
1 polymer ?
#
loop_
_entity_poly.entity_id
_entity_poly.type
_entity_poly.pdbx_seq_one_letter_code
_entity_poly.pdbx_strand_id
1 'polypeptide(L)'
;VVGSEALAYNVDEGLQIYGGVGFIEEYSIASMYRDERINRIFEGTNEINRLIIGGTVLKKSILEELPIRDLIEMRAVNWLPDLNLLNEEPLKAEARAVEYSRSFTLFCLHESILEYGQDLKNKQWIIEPLSNMVISLSIMDTGYKRYIQIKSGEHKDETRDILKLSIVDQFENCYNNGLDIIKDLFSGEKLADKLSL
;
A
#
# COMPACT_ATOMS: atom_id res chain seq x y z
N VAL A 1 8.62 3.33 -6.90
CA VAL A 1 7.50 2.47 -7.26
C VAL A 1 6.29 3.33 -7.62
N VAL A 2 5.65 3.98 -6.64
CA VAL A 2 4.36 4.70 -6.84
C VAL A 2 4.41 5.71 -7.98
N GLY A 3 5.42 6.59 -8.01
CA GLY A 3 5.51 7.64 -9.03
C GLY A 3 5.70 7.09 -10.44
N SER A 4 6.51 6.05 -10.61
CA SER A 4 6.74 5.43 -11.92
C SER A 4 5.51 4.66 -12.42
N GLU A 5 4.78 3.99 -11.54
CA GLU A 5 3.54 3.28 -11.90
C GLU A 5 2.39 4.25 -12.21
N ALA A 6 2.24 5.32 -11.43
CA ALA A 6 1.27 6.37 -11.71
C ALA A 6 1.57 7.08 -13.05
N LEU A 7 2.85 7.33 -13.33
CA LEU A 7 3.25 7.92 -14.61
C LEU A 7 2.92 6.97 -15.78
N ALA A 8 3.24 5.67 -15.63
CA ALA A 8 2.92 4.66 -16.62
C ALA A 8 1.43 4.64 -16.96
N TYR A 9 0.60 4.56 -15.95
CA TYR A 9 -0.85 4.56 -16.10
C TYR A 9 -1.35 5.82 -16.83
N ASN A 10 -0.93 7.00 -16.35
CA ASN A 10 -1.39 8.26 -16.95
C ASN A 10 -0.95 8.44 -18.41
N VAL A 11 0.24 8.00 -18.75
CA VAL A 11 0.75 8.09 -20.13
C VAL A 11 0.06 7.09 -21.05
N ASP A 12 -0.22 5.88 -20.55
CA ASP A 12 -0.96 4.85 -21.30
C ASP A 12 -2.38 5.31 -21.60
N GLU A 13 -3.11 5.80 -20.60
CA GLU A 13 -4.45 6.38 -20.77
C GLU A 13 -4.43 7.62 -21.69
N GLY A 14 -3.40 8.45 -21.54
CA GLY A 14 -3.21 9.60 -22.43
C GLY A 14 -3.06 9.18 -23.89
N LEU A 15 -2.22 8.17 -24.17
CA LEU A 15 -2.05 7.61 -25.51
C LEU A 15 -3.36 7.03 -26.04
N GLN A 16 -4.10 6.32 -25.18
CA GLN A 16 -5.40 5.74 -25.54
C GLN A 16 -6.42 6.82 -25.94
N ILE A 17 -6.46 7.96 -25.23
CA ILE A 17 -7.33 9.11 -25.54
C ILE A 17 -6.98 9.72 -26.89
N TYR A 18 -5.68 9.83 -27.22
CA TYR A 18 -5.23 10.31 -28.54
C TYR A 18 -5.55 9.33 -29.66
N GLY A 19 -5.78 8.05 -29.35
CA GLY A 19 -6.04 7.01 -30.36
C GLY A 19 -4.86 6.79 -31.29
N GLY A 20 -5.11 6.35 -32.52
CA GLY A 20 -4.06 6.04 -33.49
C GLY A 20 -3.11 7.21 -33.80
N VAL A 21 -3.59 8.45 -33.68
CA VAL A 21 -2.78 9.65 -33.89
C VAL A 21 -1.74 9.80 -32.79
N GLY A 22 -2.06 9.43 -31.55
CA GLY A 22 -1.11 9.47 -30.43
C GLY A 22 0.05 8.50 -30.55
N PHE A 23 -0.08 7.45 -31.38
CA PHE A 23 0.96 6.45 -31.57
C PHE A 23 2.06 6.86 -32.54
N ILE A 24 1.82 7.88 -33.40
CA ILE A 24 2.81 8.38 -34.34
C ILE A 24 3.76 9.36 -33.67
N GLU A 25 5.01 9.42 -34.15
CA GLU A 25 6.11 10.16 -33.50
C GLU A 25 5.96 11.68 -33.52
N GLU A 26 5.10 12.22 -34.36
CA GLU A 26 4.78 13.66 -34.45
C GLU A 26 4.06 14.18 -33.19
N TYR A 27 3.50 13.29 -32.36
CA TYR A 27 2.82 13.65 -31.13
C TYR A 27 3.68 13.33 -29.91
N SER A 28 3.80 14.28 -29.01
CA SER A 28 4.64 14.16 -27.80
C SER A 28 4.26 12.99 -26.89
N ILE A 29 3.01 12.55 -26.92
CA ILE A 29 2.54 11.43 -26.08
C ILE A 29 3.24 10.10 -26.45
N ALA A 30 3.59 9.89 -27.72
CA ALA A 30 4.35 8.70 -28.17
C ALA A 30 5.76 8.67 -27.55
N SER A 31 6.43 9.83 -27.50
CA SER A 31 7.73 9.97 -26.85
C SER A 31 7.62 9.79 -25.34
N MET A 32 6.62 10.39 -24.69
CA MET A 32 6.37 10.24 -23.25
C MET A 32 6.14 8.76 -22.86
N TYR A 33 5.39 8.03 -23.68
CA TYR A 33 5.13 6.59 -23.45
C TYR A 33 6.44 5.76 -23.49
N ARG A 34 7.32 6.07 -24.44
CA ARG A 34 8.62 5.41 -24.57
C ARG A 34 9.55 5.77 -23.41
N ASP A 35 9.61 7.06 -23.06
CA ASP A 35 10.51 7.57 -22.00
C ASP A 35 10.06 7.13 -20.61
N GLU A 36 8.74 7.01 -20.38
CA GLU A 36 8.20 6.50 -19.11
C GLU A 36 8.62 5.05 -18.87
N ARG A 37 8.62 4.21 -19.90
CA ARG A 37 8.81 2.76 -19.73
C ARG A 37 10.10 2.37 -19.01
N ILE A 38 11.15 3.14 -19.17
CA ILE A 38 12.44 2.88 -18.52
C ILE A 38 12.39 3.13 -17.00
N ASN A 39 11.50 4.01 -16.51
CA ASN A 39 11.43 4.39 -15.09
C ASN A 39 11.03 3.23 -14.18
N ARG A 40 10.43 2.17 -14.71
CA ARG A 40 10.08 0.95 -13.97
C ARG A 40 11.17 -0.12 -14.04
N ILE A 41 12.27 0.15 -14.77
CA ILE A 41 13.32 -0.83 -15.06
C ILE A 41 14.66 -0.44 -14.44
N PHE A 42 15.10 0.81 -14.62
CA PHE A 42 16.45 1.23 -14.24
C PHE A 42 16.58 1.55 -12.75
N GLU A 43 17.83 1.56 -12.25
CA GLU A 43 18.16 1.83 -10.83
C GLU A 43 17.42 0.94 -9.82
N GLY A 44 17.14 -0.30 -10.22
CA GLY A 44 16.29 -1.25 -9.50
C GLY A 44 14.86 -1.21 -10.02
N THR A 45 14.42 -2.33 -10.57
CA THR A 45 13.05 -2.43 -11.08
C THR A 45 12.03 -2.21 -9.96
N ASN A 46 10.80 -1.89 -10.31
CA ASN A 46 9.75 -1.71 -9.31
C ASN A 46 9.55 -2.96 -8.44
N GLU A 47 9.74 -4.16 -9.00
CA GLU A 47 9.72 -5.43 -8.27
C GLU A 47 10.87 -5.51 -7.26
N ILE A 48 12.11 -5.19 -7.67
CA ILE A 48 13.27 -5.14 -6.77
C ILE A 48 13.08 -4.09 -5.67
N ASN A 49 12.54 -2.93 -6.01
CA ASN A 49 12.23 -1.89 -5.02
C ASN A 49 11.18 -2.36 -4.00
N ARG A 50 10.19 -3.16 -4.40
CA ARG A 50 9.24 -3.80 -3.47
C ARG A 50 9.96 -4.76 -2.52
N LEU A 51 10.84 -5.61 -3.03
CA LEU A 51 11.63 -6.51 -2.18
C LEU A 51 12.53 -5.73 -1.20
N ILE A 52 13.08 -4.60 -1.61
CA ILE A 52 13.87 -3.71 -0.74
C ILE A 52 12.97 -3.10 0.36
N ILE A 53 11.76 -2.63 0.02
CA ILE A 53 10.82 -2.07 0.99
C ILE A 53 10.47 -3.11 2.06
N GLY A 54 9.96 -4.28 1.66
CA GLY A 54 9.58 -5.35 2.58
C GLY A 54 10.76 -5.89 3.38
N GLY A 55 11.89 -6.11 2.73
CA GLY A 55 13.13 -6.54 3.39
C GLY A 55 13.64 -5.49 4.40
N THR A 56 13.51 -4.20 4.10
CA THR A 56 13.89 -3.12 5.02
C THR A 56 12.98 -3.05 6.22
N VAL A 57 11.66 -3.16 6.03
CA VAL A 57 10.68 -3.23 7.13
C VAL A 57 11.00 -4.41 8.03
N LEU A 58 11.20 -5.60 7.46
CA LEU A 58 11.55 -6.81 8.20
C LEU A 58 12.87 -6.64 8.98
N LYS A 59 13.92 -6.15 8.33
CA LYS A 59 15.23 -5.93 8.96
C LYS A 59 15.13 -4.95 10.13
N LYS A 60 14.47 -3.81 9.92
CA LYS A 60 14.33 -2.78 10.97
C LYS A 60 13.44 -3.24 12.11
N SER A 61 12.48 -4.12 11.86
CA SER A 61 11.67 -4.75 12.91
C SER A 61 12.52 -5.68 13.78
N ILE A 62 13.37 -6.49 13.17
CA ILE A 62 14.27 -7.42 13.89
C ILE A 62 15.33 -6.66 14.72
N LEU A 63 15.85 -5.56 14.18
CA LEU A 63 16.85 -4.71 14.85
C LEU A 63 16.25 -3.73 15.87
N GLU A 64 14.95 -3.76 16.08
CA GLU A 64 14.21 -2.85 16.98
C GLU A 64 14.39 -1.35 16.63
N GLU A 65 14.77 -1.05 15.37
CA GLU A 65 14.83 0.33 14.85
C GLU A 65 13.45 0.90 14.53
N LEU A 66 12.45 0.04 14.35
CA LEU A 66 11.04 0.39 14.26
C LEU A 66 10.30 -0.29 15.40
N PRO A 67 9.36 0.37 16.08
CA PRO A 67 8.61 -0.19 17.21
C PRO A 67 7.51 -1.18 16.74
N ILE A 68 7.83 -2.00 15.71
CA ILE A 68 6.88 -2.95 15.12
C ILE A 68 6.58 -4.07 16.10
N ARG A 69 7.58 -4.54 16.86
CA ARG A 69 7.40 -5.56 17.88
C ARG A 69 6.41 -5.09 18.95
N ASP A 70 6.61 -3.88 19.49
CA ASP A 70 5.71 -3.31 20.50
C ASP A 70 4.29 -3.16 19.95
N LEU A 71 4.18 -2.69 18.68
CA LEU A 71 2.88 -2.56 18.01
C LEU A 71 2.19 -3.91 17.79
N ILE A 72 2.94 -4.95 17.45
CA ILE A 72 2.42 -6.32 17.33
C ILE A 72 1.97 -6.83 18.70
N GLU A 73 2.80 -6.70 19.74
CA GLU A 73 2.46 -7.14 21.09
C GLU A 73 1.20 -6.45 21.64
N MET A 74 1.08 -5.14 21.42
CA MET A 74 -0.12 -4.38 21.80
C MET A 74 -1.39 -4.86 21.07
N ARG A 75 -1.27 -5.33 19.83
CA ARG A 75 -2.40 -5.74 19.00
C ARG A 75 -2.65 -7.24 18.97
N ALA A 76 -1.70 -8.07 19.40
CA ALA A 76 -1.84 -9.52 19.36
C ALA A 76 -3.02 -10.05 20.20
N VAL A 77 -3.49 -9.30 21.19
CA VAL A 77 -4.69 -9.62 21.98
C VAL A 77 -5.97 -9.30 21.21
N ASN A 78 -5.95 -8.23 20.39
CA ASN A 78 -7.07 -7.83 19.54
C ASN A 78 -6.53 -7.04 18.34
N TRP A 79 -6.58 -7.65 17.16
CA TRP A 79 -6.12 -7.04 15.91
C TRP A 79 -7.04 -5.93 15.39
N LEU A 80 -8.27 -5.87 15.90
CA LEU A 80 -9.19 -4.80 15.52
C LEU A 80 -8.80 -3.50 16.24
N PRO A 81 -8.68 -2.38 15.50
CA PRO A 81 -8.39 -1.10 16.11
C PRO A 81 -9.56 -0.59 16.95
N ASP A 82 -9.28 0.12 18.04
CA ASP A 82 -10.33 0.85 18.77
C ASP A 82 -10.76 2.08 17.96
N LEU A 83 -11.82 1.92 17.21
CA LEU A 83 -12.36 2.96 16.34
C LEU A 83 -13.07 4.09 17.11
N ASN A 84 -13.31 3.94 18.41
CA ASN A 84 -13.92 4.99 19.22
C ASN A 84 -12.97 6.18 19.37
N LEU A 85 -11.65 5.93 19.38
CA LEU A 85 -10.63 6.97 19.42
C LEU A 85 -10.65 7.89 18.19
N LEU A 86 -11.26 7.45 17.08
CA LEU A 86 -11.33 8.19 15.82
C LEU A 86 -12.70 8.88 15.60
N ASN A 87 -13.55 8.94 16.63
CA ASN A 87 -14.90 9.51 16.48
C ASN A 87 -14.87 11.03 16.23
N GLU A 88 -13.88 11.72 16.74
CA GLU A 88 -13.71 13.17 16.62
C GLU A 88 -12.79 13.58 15.45
N GLU A 89 -12.22 12.59 14.75
CA GLU A 89 -11.31 12.88 13.64
C GLU A 89 -12.05 13.41 12.41
N PRO A 90 -11.49 14.40 11.72
CA PRO A 90 -11.96 14.80 10.40
C PRO A 90 -11.90 13.62 9.44
N LEU A 91 -12.90 13.49 8.58
CA LEU A 91 -12.98 12.35 7.65
C LEU A 91 -12.84 11.00 8.38
N LYS A 92 -13.73 10.79 9.33
CA LYS A 92 -13.77 9.63 10.23
C LYS A 92 -13.69 8.28 9.51
N ALA A 93 -14.36 8.14 8.36
CA ALA A 93 -14.33 6.89 7.58
C ALA A 93 -12.93 6.63 7.01
N GLU A 94 -12.30 7.65 6.52
CA GLU A 94 -10.95 7.62 5.95
C GLU A 94 -9.89 7.35 7.03
N ALA A 95 -10.01 8.00 8.19
CA ALA A 95 -9.16 7.72 9.35
C ALA A 95 -9.26 6.26 9.79
N ARG A 96 -10.47 5.71 9.82
CA ARG A 96 -10.71 4.30 10.15
C ARG A 96 -10.11 3.35 9.11
N ALA A 97 -10.22 3.66 7.82
CA ALA A 97 -9.61 2.86 6.76
C ALA A 97 -8.09 2.78 6.93
N VAL A 98 -7.43 3.89 7.27
CA VAL A 98 -5.99 3.92 7.57
C VAL A 98 -5.65 2.99 8.74
N GLU A 99 -6.40 3.05 9.84
CA GLU A 99 -6.14 2.24 11.03
C GLU A 99 -6.44 0.75 10.82
N TYR A 100 -7.48 0.41 10.07
CA TYR A 100 -7.72 -0.99 9.66
C TYR A 100 -6.57 -1.53 8.80
N SER A 101 -6.13 -0.77 7.81
CA SER A 101 -5.02 -1.17 6.96
C SER A 101 -3.72 -1.33 7.74
N ARG A 102 -3.48 -0.46 8.72
CA ARG A 102 -2.33 -0.56 9.64
C ARG A 102 -2.37 -1.85 10.45
N SER A 103 -3.51 -2.13 11.07
CA SER A 103 -3.70 -3.35 11.88
C SER A 103 -3.57 -4.61 11.03
N PHE A 104 -4.17 -4.61 9.85
CA PHE A 104 -4.12 -5.73 8.93
C PHE A 104 -2.71 -5.98 8.38
N THR A 105 -1.97 -4.93 8.07
CA THR A 105 -0.56 -5.05 7.65
C THR A 105 0.31 -5.63 8.76
N LEU A 106 0.13 -5.18 10.00
CA LEU A 106 0.84 -5.72 11.16
C LEU A 106 0.48 -7.20 11.42
N PHE A 107 -0.79 -7.55 11.27
CA PHE A 107 -1.25 -8.93 11.38
C PHE A 107 -0.60 -9.83 10.33
N CYS A 108 -0.64 -9.45 9.05
CA CYS A 108 -0.01 -10.21 7.98
C CYS A 108 1.51 -10.37 8.18
N LEU A 109 2.18 -9.32 8.62
CA LEU A 109 3.60 -9.35 8.94
C LEU A 109 3.88 -10.32 10.10
N HIS A 110 3.10 -10.25 11.19
CA HIS A 110 3.24 -11.11 12.36
C HIS A 110 3.07 -12.59 11.99
N GLU A 111 1.97 -12.94 11.32
CA GLU A 111 1.69 -14.32 10.92
C GLU A 111 2.77 -14.85 9.96
N SER A 112 3.26 -14.00 9.03
CA SER A 112 4.34 -14.39 8.14
C SER A 112 5.66 -14.65 8.88
N ILE A 113 5.96 -13.88 9.93
CA ILE A 113 7.14 -14.08 10.77
C ILE A 113 7.00 -15.38 11.58
N LEU A 114 5.80 -15.65 12.12
CA LEU A 114 5.54 -16.89 12.88
C LEU A 114 5.70 -18.13 12.00
N GLU A 115 5.20 -18.09 10.76
CA GLU A 115 5.25 -19.25 9.85
C GLU A 115 6.66 -19.48 9.28
N TYR A 116 7.32 -18.43 8.81
CA TYR A 116 8.57 -18.56 8.05
C TYR A 116 9.83 -18.20 8.84
N GLY A 117 9.72 -17.48 9.94
CA GLY A 117 10.86 -17.05 10.76
C GLY A 117 11.95 -16.37 9.94
N GLN A 118 13.18 -16.86 10.05
CA GLN A 118 14.33 -16.31 9.33
C GLN A 118 14.31 -16.57 7.82
N ASP A 119 13.51 -17.54 7.35
CA ASP A 119 13.39 -17.85 5.93
C ASP A 119 12.44 -16.91 5.20
N LEU A 120 11.67 -16.07 5.92
CA LEU A 120 10.75 -15.10 5.34
C LEU A 120 11.42 -14.19 4.29
N LYS A 121 12.67 -13.80 4.51
CA LYS A 121 13.47 -12.99 3.56
C LYS A 121 13.61 -13.61 2.16
N ASN A 122 13.45 -14.93 2.06
CA ASN A 122 13.55 -15.69 0.81
C ASN A 122 12.18 -15.93 0.16
N LYS A 123 11.08 -15.60 0.84
CA LYS A 123 9.71 -15.80 0.36
C LYS A 123 9.22 -14.56 -0.40
N GLN A 124 9.69 -14.40 -1.63
CA GLN A 124 9.37 -13.20 -2.43
C GLN A 124 7.86 -13.03 -2.63
N TRP A 125 7.11 -14.11 -2.78
CA TRP A 125 5.64 -14.10 -2.92
C TRP A 125 4.88 -13.65 -1.66
N ILE A 126 5.57 -13.54 -0.51
CA ILE A 126 5.05 -12.92 0.73
C ILE A 126 5.60 -11.50 0.88
N ILE A 127 6.90 -11.30 0.59
CA ILE A 127 7.54 -9.99 0.71
C ILE A 127 6.95 -8.96 -0.25
N GLU A 128 6.61 -9.35 -1.47
CA GLU A 128 6.02 -8.45 -2.46
C GLU A 128 4.63 -7.93 -2.03
N PRO A 129 3.63 -8.78 -1.71
CA PRO A 129 2.34 -8.29 -1.21
C PRO A 129 2.46 -7.53 0.12
N LEU A 130 3.34 -7.92 1.05
CA LEU A 130 3.62 -7.12 2.24
C LEU A 130 4.12 -5.72 1.88
N SER A 131 4.99 -5.61 0.89
CA SER A 131 5.50 -4.32 0.40
C SER A 131 4.38 -3.48 -0.20
N ASN A 132 3.48 -4.08 -0.97
CA ASN A 132 2.30 -3.40 -1.53
C ASN A 132 1.38 -2.90 -0.42
N MET A 133 1.15 -3.68 0.64
CA MET A 133 0.38 -3.24 1.81
C MET A 133 1.04 -2.03 2.50
N VAL A 134 2.36 -2.06 2.70
CA VAL A 134 3.12 -0.94 3.29
C VAL A 134 3.05 0.31 2.41
N ILE A 135 3.16 0.16 1.09
CA ILE A 135 3.03 1.25 0.12
C ILE A 135 1.62 1.86 0.21
N SER A 136 0.58 1.04 0.12
CA SER A 136 -0.81 1.49 0.20
C SER A 136 -1.09 2.21 1.53
N LEU A 137 -0.65 1.64 2.65
CA LEU A 137 -0.76 2.27 3.97
C LEU A 137 -0.03 3.62 4.01
N SER A 138 1.16 3.72 3.45
CA SER A 138 1.93 4.97 3.40
C SER A 138 1.22 6.05 2.58
N ILE A 139 0.63 5.70 1.43
CA ILE A 139 -0.15 6.63 0.59
C ILE A 139 -1.36 7.14 1.37
N MET A 140 -2.14 6.24 1.98
CA MET A 140 -3.32 6.61 2.75
C MET A 140 -2.98 7.51 3.95
N ASP A 141 -1.99 7.13 4.76
CA ASP A 141 -1.59 7.83 5.98
C ASP A 141 -1.02 9.23 5.65
N THR A 142 -0.13 9.31 4.65
CA THR A 142 0.46 10.59 4.25
C THR A 142 -0.56 11.50 3.57
N GLY A 143 -1.44 10.97 2.74
CA GLY A 143 -2.54 11.70 2.11
C GLY A 143 -3.51 12.25 3.16
N TYR A 144 -3.92 11.42 4.12
CA TYR A 144 -4.77 11.84 5.22
C TYR A 144 -4.12 12.95 6.07
N LYS A 145 -2.87 12.76 6.50
CA LYS A 145 -2.11 13.77 7.26
C LYS A 145 -1.95 15.08 6.49
N ARG A 146 -1.70 14.99 5.18
CA ARG A 146 -1.60 16.17 4.32
C ARG A 146 -2.90 16.94 4.28
N TYR A 147 -4.04 16.26 4.12
CA TYR A 147 -5.36 16.89 4.14
C TYR A 147 -5.62 17.64 5.47
N ILE A 148 -5.30 17.02 6.61
CA ILE A 148 -5.45 17.65 7.93
C ILE A 148 -4.62 18.93 8.05
N GLN A 149 -3.45 18.99 7.43
CA GLN A 149 -2.55 20.16 7.45
C GLN A 149 -3.03 21.30 6.55
N ILE A 150 -3.87 21.03 5.55
CA ILE A 150 -4.39 22.06 4.66
C ILE A 150 -5.38 22.94 5.42
N LYS A 151 -5.04 24.22 5.59
CA LYS A 151 -5.94 25.23 6.13
C LYS A 151 -7.09 25.46 5.14
N SER A 152 -8.21 26.02 5.62
CA SER A 152 -9.36 26.36 4.76
C SER A 152 -8.90 27.23 3.57
N GLY A 153 -9.24 26.84 2.37
CA GLY A 153 -8.88 27.51 1.12
C GLY A 153 -9.56 26.87 -0.09
N GLU A 154 -9.35 27.49 -1.25
CA GLU A 154 -10.07 27.25 -2.50
C GLU A 154 -10.01 25.80 -3.03
N HIS A 155 -8.98 25.01 -2.64
CA HIS A 155 -8.79 23.63 -3.12
C HIS A 155 -9.05 22.56 -2.05
N LYS A 156 -9.60 22.90 -0.90
CA LYS A 156 -9.77 21.92 0.20
C LYS A 156 -10.80 20.85 -0.13
N ASP A 157 -11.88 21.22 -0.81
CA ASP A 157 -12.94 20.27 -1.18
C ASP A 157 -12.47 19.33 -2.29
N GLU A 158 -11.77 19.82 -3.30
CA GLU A 158 -11.14 19.00 -4.34
C GLU A 158 -10.14 18.02 -3.75
N THR A 159 -9.27 18.50 -2.85
CA THR A 159 -8.28 17.67 -2.16
C THR A 159 -8.95 16.58 -1.32
N ARG A 160 -10.08 16.91 -0.66
CA ARG A 160 -10.87 15.93 0.09
C ARG A 160 -11.39 14.82 -0.81
N ASP A 161 -11.96 15.18 -1.96
CA ASP A 161 -12.58 14.22 -2.86
C ASP A 161 -11.52 13.32 -3.53
N ILE A 162 -10.37 13.89 -3.91
CA ILE A 162 -9.20 13.11 -4.38
C ILE A 162 -8.71 12.16 -3.28
N LEU A 163 -8.60 12.63 -2.04
CA LEU A 163 -8.17 11.80 -0.92
C LEU A 163 -9.14 10.63 -0.70
N LYS A 164 -10.45 10.87 -0.73
CA LYS A 164 -11.45 9.81 -0.56
C LYS A 164 -11.32 8.72 -1.60
N LEU A 165 -11.19 9.10 -2.87
CA LEU A 165 -10.98 8.14 -3.96
C LEU A 165 -9.68 7.36 -3.78
N SER A 166 -8.59 8.04 -3.46
CA SER A 166 -7.30 7.41 -3.21
C SER A 166 -7.35 6.44 -2.03
N ILE A 167 -8.05 6.78 -0.95
CA ILE A 167 -8.18 5.89 0.21
C ILE A 167 -8.97 4.64 -0.13
N VAL A 168 -10.06 4.74 -0.89
CA VAL A 168 -10.84 3.57 -1.32
C VAL A 168 -9.96 2.62 -2.15
N ASP A 169 -9.26 3.15 -3.14
CA ASP A 169 -8.39 2.38 -4.03
C ASP A 169 -7.24 1.71 -3.25
N GLN A 170 -6.55 2.47 -2.40
CA GLN A 170 -5.43 1.94 -1.62
C GLN A 170 -5.87 0.98 -0.51
N PHE A 171 -7.06 1.17 0.06
CA PHE A 171 -7.63 0.24 1.02
C PHE A 171 -7.92 -1.11 0.36
N GLU A 172 -8.56 -1.10 -0.81
CA GLU A 172 -8.84 -2.31 -1.58
C GLU A 172 -7.54 -3.03 -1.99
N ASN A 173 -6.55 -2.28 -2.44
CA ASN A 173 -5.24 -2.83 -2.78
C ASN A 173 -4.54 -3.47 -1.56
N CYS A 174 -4.54 -2.79 -0.41
CA CYS A 174 -4.02 -3.32 0.84
C CYS A 174 -4.74 -4.60 1.26
N TYR A 175 -6.07 -4.61 1.18
CA TYR A 175 -6.89 -5.75 1.53
C TYR A 175 -6.62 -6.97 0.65
N ASN A 176 -6.58 -6.79 -0.67
CA ASN A 176 -6.34 -7.88 -1.62
C ASN A 176 -4.95 -8.50 -1.44
N ASN A 177 -3.91 -7.68 -1.27
CA ASN A 177 -2.56 -8.19 -0.98
C ASN A 177 -2.51 -8.96 0.35
N GLY A 178 -3.21 -8.49 1.38
CA GLY A 178 -3.31 -9.21 2.66
C GLY A 178 -4.05 -10.53 2.53
N LEU A 179 -5.11 -10.60 1.74
CA LEU A 179 -5.81 -11.86 1.45
C LEU A 179 -4.91 -12.87 0.74
N ASP A 180 -4.04 -12.43 -0.17
CA ASP A 180 -3.12 -13.34 -0.85
C ASP A 180 -2.09 -13.93 0.11
N ILE A 181 -1.59 -13.14 1.06
CA ILE A 181 -0.75 -13.64 2.16
C ILE A 181 -1.50 -14.67 3.02
N ILE A 182 -2.73 -14.36 3.43
CA ILE A 182 -3.54 -15.24 4.28
C ILE A 182 -3.85 -16.58 3.58
N LYS A 183 -4.16 -16.54 2.29
CA LYS A 183 -4.40 -17.77 1.50
C LYS A 183 -3.17 -18.64 1.43
N ASP A 184 -1.97 -18.06 1.35
CA ASP A 184 -0.71 -18.81 1.33
C ASP A 184 -0.39 -19.41 2.71
N LEU A 185 -0.55 -18.62 3.78
CA LEU A 185 -0.23 -19.03 5.14
C LEU A 185 -1.21 -20.06 5.73
N PHE A 186 -2.47 -20.00 5.32
CA PHE A 186 -3.53 -20.80 5.90
C PHE A 186 -4.31 -21.55 4.83
N SER A 187 -4.59 -22.82 5.10
CA SER A 187 -5.42 -23.67 4.25
C SER A 187 -6.56 -24.29 5.05
N GLY A 188 -7.71 -24.54 4.40
CA GLY A 188 -8.85 -25.23 4.99
C GLY A 188 -9.49 -24.48 6.17
N GLU A 189 -9.71 -25.18 7.30
CA GLU A 189 -10.37 -24.63 8.49
C GLU A 189 -9.60 -23.45 9.11
N LYS A 190 -8.27 -23.48 9.11
CA LYS A 190 -7.44 -22.38 9.60
C LYS A 190 -7.68 -21.07 8.83
N LEU A 191 -7.96 -21.17 7.53
CA LEU A 191 -8.28 -20.00 6.71
C LEU A 191 -9.61 -19.37 7.11
N ALA A 192 -10.63 -20.20 7.34
CA ALA A 192 -11.94 -19.72 7.76
C ALA A 192 -11.88 -18.97 9.10
N ASP A 193 -11.17 -19.51 10.09
CA ASP A 193 -10.99 -18.89 11.39
C ASP A 193 -10.29 -17.53 11.30
N LYS A 194 -9.25 -17.42 10.46
CA LYS A 194 -8.50 -16.17 10.30
C LYS A 194 -9.22 -15.10 9.48
N LEU A 195 -10.09 -15.48 8.55
CA LEU A 195 -10.91 -14.55 7.77
C LEU A 195 -12.17 -14.06 8.51
N SER A 196 -12.51 -14.68 9.62
CA SER A 196 -13.64 -14.25 10.49
C SER A 196 -13.27 -13.11 11.46
N LEU A 197 -12.00 -12.72 11.50
CA LEU A 197 -11.47 -11.58 12.27
C LEU A 197 -11.67 -10.26 11.52
#